data_e924482d5e043d63980fbf234d578572
#
_entry.id   e924482d5e043d63980fbf234d578572
#
_cell.length_a   1.000
_cell.length_b   1.000
_cell.length_c   1.000
_cell.angle_alpha   90.00
_cell.angle_beta   90.00
_cell.angle_gamma   90.00
#
_symmetry.space_group_name_H-M   'P 1'
#
loop_
_entity.id
_entity.type
_entity.pdbx_description
1 polymer ?
#
loop_
_entity_poly.entity_id
_entity_poly.type
_entity_poly.pdbx_seq_one_letter_code
_entity_poly.pdbx_strand_id
1 'polypeptide(L)'
;MQKKFEIMHENQNNWQRIESVVKWANMTTNYFARYIGLSRGENLYQIKRGHNGISRKLGERIVQHFPQIDLLWLLTGRGQMFVSGSEDRGAQIPFFNADVEKSIRGVELLSPDGYVVLPMGDDADCALYYYGRAMGDTLPAGTLVFLKESDVESVIPGGMYVVVTRKIVTLRQLHLEAGAQSVRLTASCEA
;
A
#
# COMPACT_ATOMS: atom_id res chain seq x y z
N MET A 1 23.69 -5.92 -41.27
CA MET A 1 23.33 -6.95 -40.28
C MET A 1 22.58 -6.25 -39.17
N GLN A 2 21.25 -6.09 -39.31
CA GLN A 2 20.40 -5.42 -38.31
C GLN A 2 20.02 -6.46 -37.26
N LYS A 3 20.47 -6.27 -36.01
CA LYS A 3 19.98 -7.03 -34.87
C LYS A 3 18.57 -6.57 -34.53
N LYS A 4 17.58 -7.39 -34.87
CA LYS A 4 16.22 -7.26 -34.47
C LYS A 4 16.16 -7.51 -32.94
N PHE A 5 15.98 -6.47 -32.14
CA PHE A 5 15.64 -6.61 -30.74
C PHE A 5 14.19 -7.10 -30.68
N GLU A 6 14.01 -8.40 -30.57
CA GLU A 6 12.75 -8.97 -30.08
C GLU A 6 12.64 -8.62 -28.61
N ILE A 7 11.72 -7.70 -28.30
CA ILE A 7 11.23 -7.54 -26.94
C ILE A 7 10.44 -8.80 -26.63
N MET A 8 11.10 -9.76 -25.99
CA MET A 8 10.42 -10.92 -25.40
C MET A 8 9.56 -10.37 -24.26
N HIS A 9 8.28 -10.14 -24.54
CA HIS A 9 7.27 -10.08 -23.49
C HIS A 9 7.25 -11.47 -22.84
N GLU A 10 7.93 -11.58 -21.72
CA GLU A 10 7.86 -12.76 -20.85
C GLU A 10 6.39 -12.98 -20.52
N ASN A 11 5.83 -14.08 -21.03
CA ASN A 11 4.41 -14.38 -20.89
C ASN A 11 4.15 -14.70 -19.41
N GLN A 12 3.82 -13.69 -18.63
CA GLN A 12 3.58 -13.81 -17.19
C GLN A 12 2.55 -14.92 -16.95
N ASN A 13 2.85 -15.84 -16.05
CA ASN A 13 1.89 -16.88 -15.68
C ASN A 13 0.69 -16.27 -14.92
N ASN A 14 -0.38 -17.06 -14.77
CA ASN A 14 -1.62 -16.61 -14.13
C ASN A 14 -1.40 -16.00 -12.74
N TRP A 15 -0.49 -16.60 -11.95
CA TRP A 15 -0.20 -16.09 -10.61
C TRP A 15 0.57 -14.78 -10.66
N GLN A 16 1.57 -14.65 -11.51
CA GLN A 16 2.36 -13.42 -11.64
C GLN A 16 1.48 -12.22 -11.98
N ARG A 17 0.47 -12.40 -12.86
CA ARG A 17 -0.48 -11.33 -13.18
C ARG A 17 -1.33 -10.93 -11.97
N ILE A 18 -1.87 -11.89 -11.23
CA ILE A 18 -2.61 -11.59 -9.98
C ILE A 18 -1.68 -10.93 -8.96
N GLU A 19 -0.47 -11.45 -8.78
CA GLU A 19 0.51 -10.89 -7.87
C GLU A 19 0.90 -9.46 -8.21
N SER A 20 1.02 -9.14 -9.51
CA SER A 20 1.26 -7.77 -9.98
C SER A 20 0.12 -6.83 -9.56
N VAL A 21 -1.15 -7.28 -9.71
CA VAL A 21 -2.31 -6.48 -9.24
C VAL A 21 -2.31 -6.32 -7.73
N VAL A 22 -2.03 -7.41 -6.98
CA VAL A 22 -1.97 -7.39 -5.51
C VAL A 22 -0.88 -6.44 -5.02
N LYS A 23 0.31 -6.48 -5.62
CA LYS A 23 1.42 -5.58 -5.30
C LYS A 23 1.10 -4.12 -5.66
N TRP A 24 0.56 -3.89 -6.86
CA TRP A 24 0.16 -2.56 -7.28
C TRP A 24 -0.92 -1.97 -6.37
N ALA A 25 -1.88 -2.79 -5.92
CA ALA A 25 -2.92 -2.39 -4.99
C ALA A 25 -2.41 -2.26 -3.53
N ASN A 26 -1.13 -2.50 -3.28
CA ASN A 26 -0.49 -2.51 -1.97
C ASN A 26 -1.25 -3.36 -0.93
N MET A 27 -1.64 -4.57 -1.33
CA MET A 27 -2.45 -5.47 -0.50
C MET A 27 -1.72 -6.77 -0.23
N THR A 28 -2.05 -7.43 0.90
CA THR A 28 -1.74 -8.84 1.09
C THR A 28 -2.69 -9.70 0.27
N THR A 29 -2.27 -10.90 -0.13
CA THR A 29 -3.12 -11.83 -0.90
C THR A 29 -4.45 -12.14 -0.19
N ASN A 30 -4.42 -12.31 1.13
CA ASN A 30 -5.62 -12.60 1.92
C ASN A 30 -6.57 -11.41 1.98
N TYR A 31 -6.00 -10.21 2.10
CA TYR A 31 -6.78 -8.99 2.11
C TYR A 31 -7.41 -8.75 0.73
N PHE A 32 -6.62 -8.84 -0.34
CA PHE A 32 -7.09 -8.74 -1.72
C PHE A 32 -8.25 -9.71 -2.01
N ALA A 33 -8.13 -10.97 -1.59
CA ALA A 33 -9.19 -11.95 -1.76
C ALA A 33 -10.52 -11.49 -1.12
N ARG A 34 -10.46 -11.01 0.11
CA ARG A 34 -11.65 -10.48 0.81
C ARG A 34 -12.20 -9.23 0.15
N TYR A 35 -11.32 -8.32 -0.24
CA TYR A 35 -11.69 -7.07 -0.88
C TYR A 35 -12.49 -7.28 -2.16
N ILE A 36 -12.06 -8.22 -3.01
CA ILE A 36 -12.80 -8.58 -4.22
C ILE A 36 -13.99 -9.52 -3.95
N GLY A 37 -14.38 -9.71 -2.67
CA GLY A 37 -15.56 -10.48 -2.28
C GLY A 37 -15.41 -12.00 -2.37
N LEU A 38 -14.19 -12.53 -2.29
CA LEU A 38 -13.97 -13.97 -2.11
C LEU A 38 -14.10 -14.32 -0.62
N SER A 39 -14.94 -15.32 -0.30
CA SER A 39 -15.12 -15.78 1.07
C SER A 39 -13.87 -16.37 1.71
N ARG A 40 -12.94 -16.88 0.89
CA ARG A 40 -11.63 -17.42 1.29
C ARG A 40 -10.61 -17.18 0.19
N GLY A 41 -9.34 -16.96 0.58
CA GLY A 41 -8.19 -16.84 -0.35
C GLY A 41 -7.86 -18.13 -1.13
N GLU A 42 -8.56 -19.23 -0.86
CA GLU A 42 -8.31 -20.56 -1.43
C GLU A 42 -8.18 -20.53 -2.96
N ASN A 43 -9.07 -19.83 -3.65
CA ASN A 43 -9.03 -19.73 -5.11
C ASN A 43 -7.73 -19.10 -5.62
N LEU A 44 -7.22 -18.06 -4.94
CA LEU A 44 -5.97 -17.41 -5.31
C LEU A 44 -4.78 -18.32 -5.04
N TYR A 45 -4.81 -19.07 -3.93
CA TYR A 45 -3.76 -20.03 -3.62
C TYR A 45 -3.73 -21.23 -4.58
N GLN A 46 -4.87 -21.67 -5.12
CA GLN A 46 -4.90 -22.68 -6.17
C GLN A 46 -4.27 -22.18 -7.48
N ILE A 47 -4.48 -20.91 -7.82
CA ILE A 47 -3.82 -20.29 -8.97
C ILE A 47 -2.32 -20.15 -8.70
N LYS A 48 -1.92 -19.77 -7.49
CA LYS A 48 -0.51 -19.69 -7.08
C LYS A 48 0.21 -21.02 -7.21
N ARG A 49 -0.47 -22.12 -6.88
CA ARG A 49 0.07 -23.49 -7.01
C ARG A 49 0.04 -24.02 -8.45
N GLY A 50 -0.49 -23.25 -9.39
CA GLY A 50 -0.60 -23.65 -10.81
C GLY A 50 -1.72 -24.67 -11.10
N HIS A 51 -2.59 -24.96 -10.12
CA HIS A 51 -3.69 -25.91 -10.32
C HIS A 51 -4.83 -25.32 -11.15
N ASN A 52 -5.03 -23.99 -11.09
CA ASN A 52 -6.11 -23.31 -11.79
C ASN A 52 -5.58 -22.09 -12.56
N GLY A 53 -6.29 -21.75 -13.66
CA GLY A 53 -6.15 -20.48 -14.34
C GLY A 53 -7.03 -19.38 -13.74
N ILE A 54 -6.88 -18.15 -14.23
CA ILE A 54 -7.78 -17.06 -13.89
C ILE A 54 -9.08 -17.26 -14.67
N SER A 55 -10.16 -17.59 -13.96
CA SER A 55 -11.48 -17.70 -14.60
C SER A 55 -12.00 -16.31 -14.99
N ARG A 56 -12.82 -16.25 -16.05
CA ARG A 56 -13.43 -14.99 -16.49
C ARG A 56 -14.20 -14.31 -15.35
N LYS A 57 -14.96 -15.07 -14.56
CA LYS A 57 -15.69 -14.53 -13.40
C LYS A 57 -14.77 -13.90 -12.35
N LEU A 58 -13.60 -14.50 -12.10
CA LEU A 58 -12.61 -13.92 -11.20
C LEU A 58 -12.00 -12.65 -11.79
N GLY A 59 -11.65 -12.66 -13.08
CA GLY A 59 -11.13 -11.49 -13.77
C GLY A 59 -12.11 -10.32 -13.77
N GLU A 60 -13.37 -10.55 -14.12
CA GLU A 60 -14.43 -9.53 -14.09
C GLU A 60 -14.61 -8.95 -12.68
N ARG A 61 -14.56 -9.79 -11.65
CA ARG A 61 -14.64 -9.35 -10.26
C ARG A 61 -13.45 -8.47 -9.86
N ILE A 62 -12.23 -8.82 -10.29
CA ILE A 62 -11.04 -8.00 -10.05
C ILE A 62 -11.21 -6.65 -10.74
N VAL A 63 -11.56 -6.60 -12.01
CA VAL A 63 -11.74 -5.36 -12.77
C VAL A 63 -12.89 -4.51 -12.24
N GLN A 64 -13.94 -5.12 -11.70
CA GLN A 64 -15.02 -4.38 -11.04
C GLN A 64 -14.53 -3.56 -9.84
N HIS A 65 -13.56 -4.08 -9.08
CA HIS A 65 -12.95 -3.39 -7.94
C HIS A 65 -11.75 -2.52 -8.35
N PHE A 66 -11.08 -2.88 -9.45
CA PHE A 66 -9.91 -2.20 -10.00
C PHE A 66 -10.12 -1.90 -11.50
N PRO A 67 -10.95 -0.90 -11.84
CA PRO A 67 -11.30 -0.61 -13.23
C PRO A 67 -10.13 -0.11 -14.09
N GLN A 68 -8.97 0.18 -13.46
CA GLN A 68 -7.72 0.52 -14.15
C GLN A 68 -7.06 -0.69 -14.79
N ILE A 69 -7.35 -1.90 -14.31
CA ILE A 69 -6.73 -3.13 -14.79
C ILE A 69 -7.41 -3.60 -16.09
N ASP A 70 -6.61 -3.92 -17.08
CA ASP A 70 -7.11 -4.47 -18.33
C ASP A 70 -7.49 -5.95 -18.17
N LEU A 71 -8.75 -6.26 -18.47
CA LEU A 71 -9.28 -7.61 -18.33
C LEU A 71 -8.60 -8.60 -19.29
N LEU A 72 -8.29 -8.17 -20.52
CA LEU A 72 -7.65 -9.03 -21.50
C LEU A 72 -6.24 -9.40 -21.06
N TRP A 73 -5.48 -8.41 -20.61
CA TRP A 73 -4.16 -8.67 -20.04
C TRP A 73 -4.25 -9.60 -18.81
N LEU A 74 -5.16 -9.35 -17.90
CA LEU A 74 -5.31 -10.17 -16.69
C LEU A 74 -5.60 -11.65 -17.05
N LEU A 75 -6.47 -11.91 -18.00
CA LEU A 75 -6.85 -13.27 -18.40
C LEU A 75 -5.81 -13.96 -19.28
N THR A 76 -5.16 -13.22 -20.18
CA THR A 76 -4.36 -13.83 -21.26
C THR A 76 -2.87 -13.49 -21.20
N GLY A 77 -2.48 -12.45 -20.46
CA GLY A 77 -1.13 -11.89 -20.48
C GLY A 77 -0.81 -11.04 -21.72
N ARG A 78 -1.78 -10.81 -22.61
CA ARG A 78 -1.60 -9.99 -23.83
C ARG A 78 -1.97 -8.54 -23.55
N GLY A 79 -1.17 -7.60 -24.09
CA GLY A 79 -1.35 -6.17 -23.86
C GLY A 79 -0.63 -5.68 -22.62
N GLN A 80 -1.13 -4.61 -22.02
CA GLN A 80 -0.59 -3.98 -20.84
C GLN A 80 -1.50 -4.21 -19.64
N MET A 81 -0.93 -4.18 -18.43
CA MET A 81 -1.68 -4.38 -17.19
C MET A 81 -2.81 -3.37 -17.02
N PHE A 82 -2.59 -2.13 -17.48
CA PHE A 82 -3.52 -1.03 -17.32
C PHE A 82 -4.26 -0.71 -18.62
N VAL A 83 -5.52 -0.31 -18.50
CA VAL A 83 -6.28 0.28 -19.60
C VAL A 83 -5.61 1.57 -20.04
N SER A 84 -5.45 1.77 -21.36
CA SER A 84 -4.79 2.95 -21.92
C SER A 84 -5.34 4.26 -21.33
N GLY A 85 -4.46 5.11 -20.79
CA GLY A 85 -4.82 6.36 -20.09
C GLY A 85 -5.13 6.21 -18.60
N SER A 86 -5.00 5.00 -18.04
CA SER A 86 -5.13 4.77 -16.59
C SER A 86 -3.79 4.67 -15.86
N GLU A 87 -2.69 4.69 -16.59
CA GLU A 87 -1.32 4.52 -16.06
C GLU A 87 -0.90 5.65 -15.11
N ASP A 88 -1.48 6.85 -15.28
CA ASP A 88 -1.21 8.05 -14.47
C ASP A 88 -2.02 8.14 -13.17
N ARG A 89 -2.88 7.18 -12.89
CA ARG A 89 -3.60 7.16 -11.61
C ARG A 89 -2.70 6.51 -10.58
N GLY A 90 -1.98 7.30 -9.83
CA GLY A 90 -1.01 6.93 -8.80
C GLY A 90 -1.41 5.75 -7.89
N ALA A 91 -0.51 5.33 -7.03
CA ALA A 91 -0.74 4.22 -6.10
C ALA A 91 -2.05 4.41 -5.31
N GLN A 92 -2.85 3.35 -5.23
CA GLN A 92 -4.03 3.33 -4.35
C GLN A 92 -3.58 3.01 -2.93
N ILE A 93 -3.61 4.02 -2.07
CA ILE A 93 -3.20 3.90 -0.68
C ILE A 93 -4.41 3.53 0.17
N PRO A 94 -4.38 2.42 0.90
CA PRO A 94 -5.46 2.03 1.81
C PRO A 94 -5.73 3.15 2.83
N PHE A 95 -6.97 3.60 2.89
CA PHE A 95 -7.43 4.62 3.83
C PHE A 95 -8.23 3.97 4.96
N PHE A 96 -7.90 4.36 6.19
CA PHE A 96 -8.60 3.94 7.40
C PHE A 96 -9.11 5.19 8.13
N ASN A 97 -10.42 5.25 8.33
CA ASN A 97 -11.06 6.32 9.10
C ASN A 97 -10.82 6.12 10.61
N ALA A 98 -9.58 6.18 11.01
CA ALA A 98 -9.11 5.88 12.35
C ALA A 98 -7.98 6.83 12.77
N ASP A 99 -7.80 6.98 14.08
CA ASP A 99 -6.69 7.73 14.66
C ASP A 99 -5.39 6.92 14.60
N VAL A 100 -4.37 7.48 14.00
CA VAL A 100 -3.07 6.83 13.85
C VAL A 100 -2.46 6.39 15.20
N GLU A 101 -2.54 7.19 16.24
CA GLU A 101 -1.94 6.86 17.54
C GLU A 101 -2.70 5.74 18.27
N LYS A 102 -3.99 5.52 17.94
CA LYS A 102 -4.81 4.48 18.55
C LYS A 102 -4.86 3.19 17.76
N SER A 103 -4.79 3.28 16.45
CA SER A 103 -5.16 2.17 15.56
C SER A 103 -3.99 1.54 14.80
N ILE A 104 -2.83 2.22 14.71
CA ILE A 104 -1.73 1.75 13.86
C ILE A 104 -1.23 0.33 14.19
N ARG A 105 -1.27 -0.08 15.45
CA ARG A 105 -0.83 -1.42 15.86
C ARG A 105 -1.67 -2.57 15.28
N GLY A 106 -2.88 -2.26 14.90
CA GLY A 106 -3.83 -3.25 14.39
C GLY A 106 -4.32 -2.93 12.98
N VAL A 107 -3.72 -1.93 12.31
CA VAL A 107 -4.20 -1.47 11.00
C VAL A 107 -4.20 -2.59 9.96
N GLU A 108 -3.23 -3.48 10.00
CA GLU A 108 -3.13 -4.66 9.14
C GLU A 108 -4.26 -5.68 9.34
N LEU A 109 -4.97 -5.62 10.48
CA LEU A 109 -6.12 -6.45 10.79
C LEU A 109 -7.44 -5.79 10.41
N LEU A 110 -7.42 -4.49 10.10
CA LEU A 110 -8.59 -3.73 9.70
C LEU A 110 -8.82 -3.86 8.20
N SER A 111 -10.08 -3.79 7.80
CA SER A 111 -10.44 -3.55 6.40
C SER A 111 -10.38 -2.05 6.16
N PRO A 112 -9.73 -1.55 5.08
CA PRO A 112 -9.78 -0.13 4.78
C PRO A 112 -11.20 0.34 4.48
N ASP A 113 -11.50 1.54 4.90
CA ASP A 113 -12.78 2.21 4.62
C ASP A 113 -12.83 2.72 3.17
N GLY A 114 -11.67 2.85 2.52
CA GLY A 114 -11.55 3.29 1.14
C GLY A 114 -10.09 3.31 0.66
N TYR A 115 -9.87 4.00 -0.45
CA TYR A 115 -8.54 4.20 -1.02
C TYR A 115 -8.35 5.66 -1.41
N VAL A 116 -7.17 6.19 -1.15
CA VAL A 116 -6.73 7.49 -1.65
C VAL A 116 -5.76 7.27 -2.79
N VAL A 117 -5.98 7.99 -3.90
CA VAL A 117 -5.08 7.98 -5.04
C VAL A 117 -4.17 9.20 -4.95
N LEU A 118 -2.88 8.99 -4.84
CA LEU A 118 -1.88 10.05 -4.95
C LEU A 118 -1.38 10.14 -6.39
N PRO A 119 -1.49 11.32 -7.04
CA PRO A 119 -1.12 11.49 -8.44
C PRO A 119 0.37 11.27 -8.75
N MET A 120 1.23 11.37 -7.76
CA MET A 120 2.68 11.25 -7.88
C MET A 120 3.18 10.13 -6.95
N GLY A 121 2.77 8.91 -7.25
CA GLY A 121 3.36 7.63 -6.91
C GLY A 121 4.18 7.50 -5.64
N ASP A 122 3.71 8.00 -4.52
CA ASP A 122 4.43 7.80 -3.28
C ASP A 122 4.12 6.44 -2.67
N ASP A 123 5.17 5.81 -2.21
CA ASP A 123 5.23 4.50 -1.58
C ASP A 123 4.58 4.46 -0.18
N ALA A 124 3.44 5.10 0.05
CA ALA A 124 2.77 5.01 1.34
C ALA A 124 2.04 3.67 1.48
N ASP A 125 2.16 3.05 2.64
CA ASP A 125 1.53 1.78 2.97
C ASP A 125 0.07 1.95 3.43
N CYS A 126 -0.22 3.09 4.09
CA CYS A 126 -1.57 3.41 4.54
C CYS A 126 -1.78 4.91 4.77
N ALA A 127 -3.05 5.32 4.85
CA ALA A 127 -3.48 6.65 5.22
C ALA A 127 -4.45 6.58 6.41
N LEU A 128 -4.19 7.38 7.45
CA LEU A 128 -5.03 7.50 8.65
C LEU A 128 -5.14 8.96 9.06
N TYR A 129 -6.06 9.26 9.98
CA TYR A 129 -6.13 10.58 10.59
C TYR A 129 -5.19 10.69 11.81
N TYR A 130 -4.66 11.89 12.01
CA TYR A 130 -4.00 12.29 13.23
C TYR A 130 -4.92 13.21 14.02
N TYR A 131 -5.26 12.82 15.25
CA TYR A 131 -6.09 13.62 16.16
C TYR A 131 -5.33 14.09 17.40
N GLY A 132 -4.03 13.84 17.47
CA GLY A 132 -3.17 14.32 18.55
C GLY A 132 -3.02 15.84 18.56
N ARG A 133 -2.47 16.37 19.64
CA ARG A 133 -2.19 17.82 19.80
C ARG A 133 -0.70 18.12 19.95
N ALA A 134 0.11 17.11 20.06
CA ALA A 134 1.53 17.25 20.38
C ALA A 134 2.36 17.94 19.27
N MET A 135 1.84 18.00 18.06
CA MET A 135 2.52 18.61 16.91
C MET A 135 2.03 20.04 16.63
N GLY A 136 1.10 20.58 17.44
CA GLY A 136 0.63 21.96 17.32
C GLY A 136 0.19 22.33 15.90
N ASP A 137 0.60 23.50 15.44
CA ASP A 137 0.27 24.03 14.11
C ASP A 137 1.02 23.30 12.98
N THR A 138 2.10 22.58 13.29
CA THR A 138 2.86 21.81 12.30
C THR A 138 2.03 20.66 11.75
N LEU A 139 1.23 20.01 12.58
CA LEU A 139 0.31 18.94 12.20
C LEU A 139 -0.98 19.06 13.00
N PRO A 140 -1.96 19.84 12.53
CA PRO A 140 -3.24 20.04 13.21
C PRO A 140 -4.02 18.75 13.38
N ALA A 141 -4.82 18.68 14.46
CA ALA A 141 -5.73 17.55 14.65
C ALA A 141 -6.74 17.45 13.51
N GLY A 142 -6.98 16.23 13.01
CA GLY A 142 -7.81 15.97 11.84
C GLY A 142 -7.04 15.95 10.52
N THR A 143 -5.72 16.07 10.56
CA THR A 143 -4.86 15.93 9.37
C THR A 143 -4.83 14.47 8.90
N LEU A 144 -5.03 14.25 7.61
CA LEU A 144 -4.79 12.96 6.97
C LEU A 144 -3.28 12.76 6.78
N VAL A 145 -2.74 11.71 7.37
CA VAL A 145 -1.32 11.36 7.27
C VAL A 145 -1.14 10.10 6.44
N PHE A 146 -0.15 10.14 5.55
CA PHE A 146 0.28 9.01 4.75
C PHE A 146 1.53 8.42 5.40
N LEU A 147 1.48 7.14 5.71
CA LEU A 147 2.53 6.45 6.44
C LEU A 147 3.21 5.42 5.55
N LYS A 148 4.52 5.35 5.69
CA LYS A 148 5.35 4.31 5.12
C LYS A 148 6.12 3.63 6.25
N GLU A 149 6.13 2.29 6.27
CA GLU A 149 6.98 1.54 7.19
C GLU A 149 8.45 1.81 6.86
N SER A 150 9.23 2.05 7.90
CA SER A 150 10.66 2.39 7.75
C SER A 150 11.46 1.77 8.89
N ASP A 151 12.66 1.35 8.56
CA ASP A 151 13.63 0.89 9.53
C ASP A 151 14.28 2.05 10.29
N VAL A 152 14.69 1.78 11.53
CA VAL A 152 15.37 2.78 12.38
C VAL A 152 16.64 3.34 11.72
N GLU A 153 17.31 2.52 10.89
CA GLU A 153 18.53 2.92 10.17
C GLU A 153 18.26 3.93 9.06
N SER A 154 17.02 4.01 8.58
CA SER A 154 16.58 4.94 7.51
C SER A 154 15.99 6.23 8.05
N VAL A 155 16.05 6.46 9.36
CA VAL A 155 15.48 7.66 10.00
C VAL A 155 16.25 8.91 9.60
N ILE A 156 15.53 9.89 9.07
CA ILE A 156 16.04 11.24 8.76
C ILE A 156 15.86 12.12 10.00
N PRO A 157 16.94 12.69 10.56
CA PRO A 157 16.84 13.56 11.72
C PRO A 157 15.91 14.76 11.45
N GLY A 158 15.01 15.05 12.40
CA GLY A 158 14.02 16.11 12.27
C GLY A 158 12.76 15.72 11.48
N GLY A 159 12.72 14.51 10.93
CA GLY A 159 11.51 13.97 10.27
C GLY A 159 10.42 13.63 11.28
N MET A 160 9.17 13.61 10.80
CA MET A 160 8.01 13.18 11.59
C MET A 160 7.80 11.67 11.43
N TYR A 161 7.63 10.98 12.55
CA TYR A 161 7.48 9.53 12.59
C TYR A 161 6.39 9.12 13.58
N VAL A 162 5.68 8.08 13.24
CA VAL A 162 4.84 7.33 14.17
C VAL A 162 5.73 6.28 14.83
N VAL A 163 6.06 6.51 16.08
CA VAL A 163 6.90 5.59 16.86
C VAL A 163 6.01 4.59 17.58
N VAL A 164 6.17 3.32 17.21
CA VAL A 164 5.43 2.20 17.77
C VAL A 164 6.35 1.38 18.66
N THR A 165 6.04 1.35 19.96
CA THR A 165 6.76 0.53 20.94
C THR A 165 5.79 -0.41 21.64
N ARG A 166 6.28 -1.31 22.49
CA ARG A 166 5.40 -2.20 23.27
C ARG A 166 4.41 -1.44 24.15
N LYS A 167 4.76 -0.22 24.61
CA LYS A 167 3.96 0.54 25.60
C LYS A 167 3.21 1.71 24.97
N ILE A 168 3.82 2.39 24.02
CA ILE A 168 3.27 3.63 23.45
C ILE A 168 3.23 3.57 21.93
N VAL A 169 2.26 4.29 21.39
CA VAL A 169 2.23 4.74 19.99
C VAL A 169 2.13 6.25 20.04
N THR A 170 3.00 6.93 19.32
CA THR A 170 2.99 8.39 19.30
C THR A 170 3.60 8.94 18.01
N LEU A 171 3.05 10.04 17.51
CA LEU A 171 3.58 10.77 16.38
C LEU A 171 4.46 11.92 16.90
N ARG A 172 5.74 11.92 16.55
CA ARG A 172 6.75 12.90 17.01
C ARG A 172 7.79 13.18 15.94
N GLN A 173 8.50 14.29 16.12
CA GLN A 173 9.76 14.50 15.41
C GLN A 173 10.88 13.69 16.08
N LEU A 174 11.69 13.03 15.24
CA LEU A 174 12.83 12.26 15.72
C LEU A 174 14.12 13.06 15.51
N HIS A 175 14.93 13.11 16.55
CA HIS A 175 16.28 13.65 16.49
C HIS A 175 17.27 12.58 16.94
N LEU A 176 18.30 12.34 16.10
CA LEU A 176 19.39 11.44 16.43
C LEU A 176 20.46 12.24 17.16
N GLU A 177 20.84 11.81 18.35
CA GLU A 177 21.96 12.42 19.08
C GLU A 177 23.28 11.80 18.61
N ALA A 178 24.22 12.64 18.16
CA ALA A 178 25.50 12.18 17.67
C ALA A 178 26.27 11.42 18.75
N GLY A 179 26.60 10.15 18.48
CA GLY A 179 27.32 9.27 19.42
C GLY A 179 26.48 8.59 20.49
N ALA A 180 25.16 8.81 20.52
CA ALA A 180 24.25 8.13 21.44
C ALA A 180 23.47 7.03 20.69
N GLN A 181 23.31 5.88 21.33
CA GLN A 181 22.37 4.83 20.89
C GLN A 181 20.93 5.18 21.30
N SER A 182 20.58 6.47 21.28
CA SER A 182 19.29 6.98 21.74
C SER A 182 18.69 7.94 20.72
N VAL A 183 17.37 7.91 20.65
CA VAL A 183 16.57 8.79 19.79
C VAL A 183 15.78 9.72 20.71
N ARG A 184 15.90 11.03 20.47
CA ARG A 184 15.07 12.01 21.14
C ARG A 184 13.78 12.23 20.37
N LEU A 185 12.66 12.11 21.05
CA LEU A 185 11.34 12.42 20.55
C LEU A 185 10.93 13.83 21.00
N THR A 186 10.61 14.71 20.05
CA THR A 186 10.14 16.07 20.37
C THR A 186 8.72 16.30 19.87
N ALA A 187 7.98 17.11 20.61
CA ALA A 187 6.70 17.65 20.19
C ALA A 187 6.95 19.05 19.57
N SER A 188 6.14 19.47 18.61
CA SER A 188 6.20 20.81 18.04
C SER A 188 5.32 21.83 18.80
N CYS A 189 4.69 21.45 19.90
CA CYS A 189 4.01 22.37 20.81
C CYS A 189 5.07 23.13 21.60
N GLU A 190 5.29 24.41 21.30
CA GLU A 190 5.81 25.33 22.29
C GLU A 190 4.76 25.46 23.41
N ALA A 191 5.20 25.28 24.64
CA ALA A 191 4.37 25.38 25.83
C ALA A 191 4.00 26.84 26.12
#